data_d34f168f4f466ba71019bae833d47bc8
#
_entry.id   d34f168f4f466ba71019bae833d47bc8
#
_cell.length_a   1.000
_cell.length_b   1.000
_cell.length_c   1.000
_cell.angle_alpha   90.00
_cell.angle_beta   90.00
_cell.angle_gamma   90.00
#
_symmetry.space_group_name_H-M   'P 1'
#
loop_
_entity.id
_entity.type
_entity.pdbx_description
1 polymer ?
#
loop_
_entity_poly.entity_id
_entity_poly.type
_entity_poly.pdbx_seq_one_letter_code
_entity_poly.pdbx_strand_id
1 'polypeptide(L)'
;MNDPVFLDSAVFLRVWQRVTGEAGIPAAPEQPETDPLTAQLRGCICAKAAGTAFYAALAQRDCALRQPLAQLAAQERAQLRALQTEYFLRTGTLCVPPAACPRLSTVAADLRCAYLQELALSAQLDAAADAVPMPLRETLRTMAQQDTRHAQRVRTLLTRLIF
;
A
#
# COMPACT_ATOMS: atom_id res chain seq x y z
N MET A 1 6.34 -5.46 -27.65
CA MET A 1 6.70 -5.83 -26.28
C MET A 1 7.78 -4.84 -25.89
N ASN A 2 7.38 -3.70 -25.29
CA ASN A 2 8.31 -2.63 -24.91
C ASN A 2 8.63 -2.83 -23.45
N ASP A 3 9.85 -3.28 -23.13
CA ASP A 3 10.36 -3.24 -21.78
C ASP A 3 10.42 -1.79 -21.29
N PRO A 4 9.95 -1.49 -20.07
CA PRO A 4 10.14 -0.18 -19.49
C PRO A 4 11.66 0.04 -19.32
N VAL A 5 12.19 1.02 -20.04
CA VAL A 5 13.57 1.48 -19.88
C VAL A 5 13.68 2.03 -18.45
N PHE A 6 14.14 1.20 -17.53
CA PHE A 6 14.64 1.66 -16.25
C PHE A 6 15.89 2.51 -16.54
N LEU A 7 15.75 3.81 -16.45
CA LEU A 7 16.91 4.70 -16.48
C LEU A 7 17.81 4.31 -15.30
N ASP A 8 18.97 3.76 -15.64
CA ASP A 8 20.03 3.50 -14.67
C ASP A 8 20.30 4.78 -13.89
N SER A 9 20.29 4.71 -12.56
CA SER A 9 20.53 5.85 -11.68
C SER A 9 21.81 6.60 -12.05
N ALA A 10 22.84 5.91 -12.52
CA ALA A 10 24.09 6.53 -13.01
C ALA A 10 23.90 7.30 -14.32
N VAL A 11 22.97 6.89 -15.19
CA VAL A 11 22.63 7.63 -16.42
C VAL A 11 21.83 8.86 -16.09
N PHE A 12 20.84 8.74 -15.20
CA PHE A 12 20.06 9.88 -14.70
C PHE A 12 20.97 10.96 -14.08
N LEU A 13 21.89 10.55 -13.22
CA LEU A 13 22.86 11.42 -12.57
C LEU A 13 23.76 12.18 -13.57
N ARG A 14 24.25 11.50 -14.59
CA ARG A 14 25.08 12.13 -15.64
C ARG A 14 24.28 13.15 -16.46
N VAL A 15 23.02 12.85 -16.77
CA VAL A 15 22.13 13.78 -17.49
C VAL A 15 21.80 14.98 -16.62
N TRP A 16 21.49 14.79 -15.34
CA TRP A 16 21.20 15.84 -14.38
C TRP A 16 22.36 16.81 -14.22
N GLN A 17 23.58 16.30 -13.97
CA GLN A 17 24.79 17.12 -13.87
C GLN A 17 25.07 17.95 -15.13
N ARG A 18 24.74 17.41 -16.31
CA ARG A 18 24.93 18.11 -17.59
C ARG A 18 23.90 19.21 -17.79
N VAL A 19 22.68 19.06 -17.28
CA VAL A 19 21.57 20.01 -17.44
C VAL A 19 21.65 21.14 -16.41
N THR A 20 22.01 20.82 -15.17
CA THR A 20 22.04 21.81 -14.09
C THR A 20 23.37 22.51 -13.92
N GLY A 21 24.45 21.99 -14.50
CA GLY A 21 25.79 22.55 -14.32
C GLY A 21 26.33 22.40 -12.88
N GLU A 22 25.62 21.78 -12.00
CA GLU A 22 26.01 21.58 -10.61
C GLU A 22 26.89 20.34 -10.46
N ALA A 23 28.09 20.53 -9.93
CA ALA A 23 28.97 19.43 -9.52
C ALA A 23 28.52 18.89 -8.15
N GLY A 24 27.45 18.17 -8.18
CA GLY A 24 26.90 17.48 -6.98
C GLY A 24 25.38 17.48 -7.03
N ILE A 25 24.80 16.28 -6.85
CA ILE A 25 23.41 16.21 -6.46
C ILE A 25 23.35 16.84 -5.09
N PRO A 26 22.41 17.76 -4.80
CA PRO A 26 22.10 18.04 -3.41
C PRO A 26 21.82 16.66 -2.78
N ALA A 27 22.62 16.27 -1.78
CA ALA A 27 22.34 15.08 -1.00
C ALA A 27 20.86 15.17 -0.69
N ALA A 28 20.09 14.14 -1.09
CA ALA A 28 18.68 14.07 -0.72
C ALA A 28 18.69 14.42 0.76
N PRO A 29 17.91 15.41 1.21
CA PRO A 29 17.98 15.84 2.59
C PRO A 29 17.88 14.55 3.39
N GLU A 30 18.91 14.26 4.20
CA GLU A 30 18.87 13.17 5.17
C GLU A 30 17.72 13.52 6.12
N GLN A 31 16.50 13.22 5.66
CA GLN A 31 15.34 13.30 6.52
C GLN A 31 15.51 12.14 7.48
N PRO A 32 15.73 12.45 8.75
CA PRO A 32 15.89 11.41 9.74
C PRO A 32 14.68 10.48 9.64
N GLU A 33 14.88 9.18 9.87
CA GLU A 33 13.83 8.16 9.93
C GLU A 33 12.74 8.47 10.98
N THR A 34 12.78 9.65 11.56
CA THR A 34 11.99 10.21 12.65
C THR A 34 10.81 11.09 12.21
N ASP A 35 10.60 11.31 10.90
CA ASP A 35 9.36 11.99 10.47
C ASP A 35 8.15 11.07 10.74
N PRO A 36 7.21 11.48 11.63
CA PRO A 36 6.05 10.68 12.00
C PRO A 36 5.24 10.22 10.79
N LEU A 37 5.14 11.05 9.75
CA LEU A 37 4.43 10.71 8.53
C LEU A 37 5.13 9.60 7.74
N THR A 38 6.45 9.64 7.64
CA THR A 38 7.24 8.61 6.97
C THR A 38 7.08 7.26 7.68
N ALA A 39 7.13 7.25 9.01
CA ALA A 39 6.88 6.05 9.81
C ALA A 39 5.44 5.51 9.59
N GLN A 40 4.44 6.41 9.54
CA GLN A 40 3.05 6.07 9.29
C GLN A 40 2.84 5.49 7.88
N LEU A 41 3.42 6.11 6.83
CA LEU A 41 3.37 5.58 5.46
C LEU A 41 4.01 4.19 5.36
N ARG A 42 5.16 3.97 6.03
CA ARG A 42 5.79 2.65 6.12
C ARG A 42 4.86 1.62 6.76
N GLY A 43 4.18 1.98 7.85
CA GLY A 43 3.16 1.14 8.49
C GLY A 43 2.03 0.76 7.54
N CYS A 44 1.48 1.72 6.82
CA CYS A 44 0.44 1.49 5.81
C CYS A 44 0.93 0.59 4.66
N ILE A 45 2.17 0.78 4.17
CA ILE A 45 2.79 -0.07 3.14
C ILE A 45 2.87 -1.53 3.64
N CYS A 46 3.34 -1.76 4.86
CA CYS A 46 3.41 -3.09 5.44
C CYS A 46 2.02 -3.73 5.59
N ALA A 47 1.03 -2.96 6.04
CA ALA A 47 -0.34 -3.43 6.18
C ALA A 47 -0.96 -3.81 4.82
N LYS A 48 -0.77 -2.99 3.77
CA LYS A 48 -1.25 -3.29 2.41
C LYS A 48 -0.57 -4.50 1.78
N ALA A 49 0.72 -4.69 2.02
CA ALA A 49 1.43 -5.90 1.59
C ALA A 49 0.88 -7.16 2.27
N ALA A 50 0.66 -7.09 3.57
CA ALA A 50 0.05 -8.17 4.35
C ALA A 50 -1.37 -8.49 3.88
N GLY A 51 -2.22 -7.47 3.67
CA GLY A 51 -3.57 -7.59 3.13
C GLY A 51 -3.60 -8.25 1.75
N THR A 52 -2.71 -7.80 0.85
CA THR A 52 -2.55 -8.41 -0.48
C THR A 52 -2.24 -9.91 -0.39
N ALA A 53 -1.29 -10.31 0.44
CA ALA A 53 -0.90 -11.70 0.62
C ALA A 53 -2.04 -12.52 1.28
N PHE A 54 -2.71 -11.93 2.27
CA PHE A 54 -3.82 -12.54 2.99
C PHE A 54 -5.00 -12.85 2.06
N TYR A 55 -5.49 -11.88 1.29
CA TYR A 55 -6.61 -12.10 0.37
C TYR A 55 -6.23 -13.07 -0.76
N ALA A 56 -4.99 -13.03 -1.26
CA ALA A 56 -4.51 -13.97 -2.26
C ALA A 56 -4.49 -15.42 -1.73
N ALA A 57 -4.02 -15.62 -0.50
CA ALA A 57 -3.99 -16.94 0.13
C ALA A 57 -5.40 -17.47 0.43
N LEU A 58 -6.29 -16.61 0.93
CA LEU A 58 -7.68 -16.98 1.22
C LEU A 58 -8.45 -17.32 -0.08
N ALA A 59 -8.19 -16.60 -1.18
CA ALA A 59 -8.77 -16.88 -2.50
C ALA A 59 -8.35 -18.24 -3.06
N GLN A 60 -7.16 -18.73 -2.72
CA GLN A 60 -6.72 -20.06 -3.12
C GLN A 60 -7.40 -21.18 -2.31
N ARG A 61 -7.75 -20.88 -1.06
CA ARG A 61 -8.34 -21.86 -0.14
C ARG A 61 -9.83 -22.11 -0.39
N ASP A 62 -10.58 -21.09 -0.80
CA ASP A 62 -12.03 -21.16 -1.00
C ASP A 62 -12.41 -20.84 -2.45
N CYS A 63 -12.89 -21.87 -3.16
CA CYS A 63 -13.26 -21.71 -4.58
C CYS A 63 -14.49 -20.82 -4.78
N ALA A 64 -15.45 -20.80 -3.85
CA ALA A 64 -16.67 -19.99 -3.96
C ALA A 64 -16.37 -18.50 -3.75
N LEU A 65 -15.37 -18.19 -2.92
CA LEU A 65 -14.95 -16.82 -2.64
C LEU A 65 -13.75 -16.35 -3.47
N ARG A 66 -13.20 -17.22 -4.32
CA ARG A 66 -11.96 -16.96 -5.09
C ARG A 66 -12.01 -15.64 -5.85
N GLN A 67 -13.04 -15.41 -6.63
CA GLN A 67 -13.12 -14.23 -7.48
C GLN A 67 -13.20 -12.91 -6.67
N PRO A 68 -14.12 -12.75 -5.71
CA PRO A 68 -14.19 -11.52 -4.93
C PRO A 68 -12.94 -11.27 -4.08
N LEU A 69 -12.31 -12.32 -3.52
CA LEU A 69 -11.07 -12.18 -2.75
C LEU A 69 -9.87 -11.83 -3.63
N ALA A 70 -9.77 -12.39 -4.83
CA ALA A 70 -8.73 -12.02 -5.79
C ALA A 70 -8.85 -10.55 -6.23
N GLN A 71 -10.10 -10.03 -6.37
CA GLN A 71 -10.32 -8.61 -6.64
C GLN A 71 -9.85 -7.72 -5.49
N LEU A 72 -10.14 -8.10 -4.24
CA LEU A 72 -9.63 -7.39 -3.06
C LEU A 72 -8.10 -7.39 -3.04
N ALA A 73 -7.46 -8.55 -3.26
CA ALA A 73 -6.00 -8.63 -3.34
C ALA A 73 -5.40 -7.72 -4.43
N ALA A 74 -6.06 -7.61 -5.58
CA ALA A 74 -5.61 -6.74 -6.67
C ALA A 74 -5.73 -5.26 -6.29
N GLN A 75 -6.80 -4.86 -5.61
CA GLN A 75 -7.02 -3.49 -5.14
C GLN A 75 -6.02 -3.11 -4.04
N GLU A 76 -5.79 -4.00 -3.07
CA GLU A 76 -4.74 -3.82 -2.05
C GLU A 76 -3.35 -3.62 -2.68
N ARG A 77 -3.02 -4.41 -3.69
CA ARG A 77 -1.75 -4.28 -4.43
C ARG A 77 -1.63 -2.95 -5.16
N ALA A 78 -2.73 -2.44 -5.72
CA ALA A 78 -2.71 -1.12 -6.37
C ALA A 78 -2.46 0.01 -5.36
N GLN A 79 -3.11 -0.03 -4.20
CA GLN A 79 -2.88 0.93 -3.12
C GLN A 79 -1.47 0.82 -2.55
N LEU A 80 -0.94 -0.41 -2.38
CA LEU A 80 0.45 -0.65 -1.97
C LEU A 80 1.44 0.08 -2.87
N ARG A 81 1.29 -0.07 -4.20
CA ARG A 81 2.17 0.61 -5.16
C ARG A 81 2.07 2.13 -5.07
N ALA A 82 0.88 2.67 -4.93
CA ALA A 82 0.69 4.11 -4.77
C ALA A 82 1.36 4.63 -3.50
N LEU A 83 1.20 3.96 -2.35
CA LEU A 83 1.89 4.31 -1.12
C LEU A 83 3.42 4.20 -1.22
N GLN A 84 3.93 3.18 -1.91
CA GLN A 84 5.37 3.04 -2.16
C GLN A 84 5.90 4.18 -3.04
N THR A 85 5.12 4.63 -4.02
CA THR A 85 5.46 5.80 -4.84
C THR A 85 5.52 7.06 -3.99
N GLU A 86 4.51 7.34 -3.16
CA GLU A 86 4.50 8.50 -2.27
C GLU A 86 5.65 8.47 -1.26
N TYR A 87 5.95 7.31 -0.71
CA TYR A 87 7.08 7.11 0.19
C TYR A 87 8.41 7.41 -0.52
N PHE A 88 8.60 6.88 -1.74
CA PHE A 88 9.80 7.11 -2.54
C PHE A 88 9.97 8.58 -2.91
N LEU A 89 8.92 9.26 -3.36
CA LEU A 89 8.96 10.69 -3.69
C LEU A 89 9.37 11.55 -2.49
N ARG A 90 9.02 11.10 -1.28
CA ARG A 90 9.31 11.82 -0.04
C ARG A 90 10.71 11.53 0.51
N THR A 91 11.17 10.29 0.41
CA THR A 91 12.41 9.84 1.07
C THR A 91 13.57 9.57 0.12
N GLY A 92 13.30 9.46 -1.17
CA GLY A 92 14.29 9.01 -2.16
C GLY A 92 14.66 7.52 -2.06
N THR A 93 14.04 6.77 -1.14
CA THR A 93 14.33 5.35 -0.91
C THR A 93 13.09 4.48 -1.12
N LEU A 94 13.28 3.27 -1.64
CA LEU A 94 12.17 2.34 -1.84
C LEU A 94 11.83 1.63 -0.53
N CYS A 95 10.59 1.73 -0.08
CA CYS A 95 10.09 0.94 1.04
C CYS A 95 9.71 -0.46 0.57
N VAL A 96 10.53 -1.46 0.91
CA VAL A 96 10.26 -2.87 0.63
C VAL A 96 9.65 -3.50 1.88
N PRO A 97 8.35 -3.86 1.87
CA PRO A 97 7.74 -4.53 3.02
C PRO A 97 8.30 -5.95 3.17
N PRO A 98 8.34 -6.48 4.40
CA PRO A 98 8.74 -7.86 4.63
C PRO A 98 7.77 -8.82 3.93
N ALA A 99 8.27 -9.99 3.52
CA ALA A 99 7.44 -11.05 2.95
C ALA A 99 6.36 -11.47 3.96
N ALA A 100 5.10 -11.33 3.57
CA ALA A 100 3.97 -11.70 4.42
C ALA A 100 3.62 -13.17 4.21
N CYS A 101 3.64 -13.95 5.29
CA CYS A 101 3.17 -15.34 5.33
C CYS A 101 1.88 -15.41 6.17
N PRO A 102 0.70 -15.24 5.56
CA PRO A 102 -0.56 -15.20 6.30
C PRO A 102 -0.85 -16.57 6.93
N ARG A 103 -1.18 -16.56 8.23
CA ARG A 103 -1.69 -17.74 8.92
C ARG A 103 -3.20 -17.73 8.82
N LEU A 104 -3.76 -18.67 8.07
CA LEU A 104 -5.20 -18.80 7.89
C LEU A 104 -5.78 -19.76 8.96
N SER A 105 -6.97 -19.41 9.44
CA SER A 105 -7.78 -20.15 10.39
C SER A 105 -9.03 -20.71 9.71
N THR A 106 -10.21 -20.41 10.22
CA THR A 106 -11.48 -20.68 9.51
C THR A 106 -11.80 -19.48 8.60
N VAL A 107 -12.47 -19.74 7.48
CA VAL A 107 -12.85 -18.67 6.52
C VAL A 107 -13.64 -17.55 7.20
N ALA A 108 -14.57 -17.91 8.11
CA ALA A 108 -15.37 -16.93 8.84
C ALA A 108 -14.51 -16.08 9.79
N ALA A 109 -13.59 -16.69 10.54
CA ALA A 109 -12.67 -15.96 11.42
C ALA A 109 -11.73 -15.07 10.63
N ASP A 110 -11.22 -15.57 9.51
CA ASP A 110 -10.33 -14.84 8.61
C ASP A 110 -11.01 -13.62 7.98
N LEU A 111 -12.26 -13.77 7.49
CA LEU A 111 -13.05 -12.64 6.98
C LEU A 111 -13.39 -11.62 8.07
N ARG A 112 -13.69 -12.07 9.29
CA ARG A 112 -13.92 -11.16 10.42
C ARG A 112 -12.65 -10.37 10.75
N CYS A 113 -11.50 -11.01 10.76
CA CYS A 113 -10.22 -10.34 10.97
C CYS A 113 -9.96 -9.30 9.87
N ALA A 114 -10.14 -9.67 8.60
CA ALA A 114 -10.00 -8.76 7.48
C ALA A 114 -10.91 -7.54 7.59
N TYR A 115 -12.19 -7.74 7.94
CA TYR A 115 -13.14 -6.64 8.14
C TYR A 115 -12.63 -5.61 9.15
N LEU A 116 -12.12 -6.07 10.29
CA LEU A 116 -11.60 -5.18 11.33
C LEU A 116 -10.31 -4.48 10.91
N GLN A 117 -9.45 -5.17 10.16
CA GLN A 117 -8.21 -4.59 9.64
C GLN A 117 -8.48 -3.50 8.60
N GLU A 118 -9.43 -3.69 7.69
CA GLU A 118 -9.82 -2.67 6.71
C GLU A 118 -10.36 -1.40 7.39
N LEU A 119 -11.19 -1.54 8.42
CA LEU A 119 -11.70 -0.39 9.19
C LEU A 119 -10.57 0.34 9.93
N ALA A 120 -9.66 -0.39 10.56
CA ALA A 120 -8.53 0.21 11.27
C ALA A 120 -7.60 0.96 10.31
N LEU A 121 -7.31 0.37 9.14
CA LEU A 121 -6.44 0.98 8.15
C LEU A 121 -7.08 2.20 7.49
N SER A 122 -8.39 2.15 7.21
CA SER A 122 -9.16 3.30 6.76
C SER A 122 -9.03 4.49 7.72
N ALA A 123 -9.20 4.25 9.02
CA ALA A 123 -9.05 5.29 10.04
C ALA A 123 -7.61 5.84 10.13
N GLN A 124 -6.60 4.98 9.98
CA GLN A 124 -5.19 5.40 9.97
C GLN A 124 -4.87 6.28 8.75
N LEU A 125 -5.38 5.92 7.57
CA LEU A 125 -5.18 6.70 6.34
C LEU A 125 -5.89 8.05 6.40
N ASP A 126 -7.09 8.10 6.96
CA ASP A 126 -7.83 9.36 7.18
C ASP A 126 -7.07 10.30 8.15
N ALA A 127 -6.59 9.76 9.27
CA ALA A 127 -5.78 10.52 10.22
C ALA A 127 -4.46 11.03 9.59
N ALA A 128 -3.81 10.20 8.75
CA ALA A 128 -2.62 10.62 8.00
C ALA A 128 -2.94 11.74 7.00
N ALA A 129 -4.10 11.68 6.35
CA ALA A 129 -4.52 12.69 5.39
C ALA A 129 -4.69 14.07 6.03
N ASP A 130 -5.14 14.13 7.28
CA ASP A 130 -5.30 15.42 7.99
C ASP A 130 -3.95 16.11 8.29
N ALA A 131 -2.88 15.35 8.38
CA ALA A 131 -1.53 15.83 8.69
C ALA A 131 -0.71 16.27 7.47
N VAL A 132 -1.22 16.11 6.24
CA VAL A 132 -0.45 16.35 5.01
C VAL A 132 -1.11 17.36 4.08
N PRO A 133 -0.31 18.09 3.26
CA PRO A 133 -0.84 18.97 2.22
C PRO A 133 -1.35 18.19 1.00
N MET A 134 -2.04 18.89 0.12
CA MET A 134 -2.36 18.40 -1.23
C MET A 134 -1.07 18.21 -2.06
N PRO A 135 -1.02 17.23 -2.99
CA PRO A 135 -2.10 16.30 -3.38
C PRO A 135 -2.17 15.01 -2.51
N LEU A 136 -1.17 14.75 -1.65
CA LEU A 136 -1.10 13.52 -0.86
C LEU A 136 -2.34 13.31 0.03
N ARG A 137 -2.89 14.40 0.58
CA ARG A 137 -4.14 14.36 1.36
C ARG A 137 -5.28 13.68 0.61
N GLU A 138 -5.49 14.06 -0.65
CA GLU A 138 -6.55 13.51 -1.48
C GLU A 138 -6.32 12.02 -1.79
N THR A 139 -5.07 11.66 -2.08
CA THR A 139 -4.66 10.28 -2.29
C THR A 139 -4.98 9.40 -1.07
N LEU A 140 -4.58 9.83 0.12
CA LEU A 140 -4.82 9.08 1.36
C LEU A 140 -6.30 8.98 1.70
N ARG A 141 -7.09 10.04 1.54
CA ARG A 141 -8.55 10.01 1.73
C ARG A 141 -9.25 9.07 0.75
N THR A 142 -8.83 9.08 -0.51
CA THR A 142 -9.36 8.16 -1.52
C THR A 142 -9.09 6.71 -1.13
N MET A 143 -7.89 6.41 -0.64
CA MET A 143 -7.54 5.07 -0.15
C MET A 143 -8.37 4.68 1.08
N ALA A 144 -8.54 5.58 2.06
CA ALA A 144 -9.37 5.34 3.23
C ALA A 144 -10.82 4.99 2.87
N GLN A 145 -11.40 5.71 1.91
CA GLN A 145 -12.74 5.40 1.40
C GLN A 145 -12.80 4.05 0.68
N GLN A 146 -11.75 3.68 -0.05
CA GLN A 146 -11.66 2.36 -0.69
C GLN A 146 -11.61 1.25 0.36
N ASP A 147 -10.84 1.40 1.44
CA ASP A 147 -10.76 0.43 2.53
C ASP A 147 -12.09 0.25 3.26
N THR A 148 -12.82 1.35 3.47
CA THR A 148 -14.21 1.26 3.97
C THR A 148 -15.10 0.42 3.03
N ARG A 149 -14.96 0.57 1.72
CA ARG A 149 -15.69 -0.26 0.74
C ARG A 149 -15.22 -1.71 0.75
N HIS A 150 -13.92 -1.97 0.97
CA HIS A 150 -13.38 -3.31 1.17
C HIS A 150 -14.02 -3.96 2.40
N ALA A 151 -14.05 -3.27 3.54
CA ALA A 151 -14.73 -3.74 4.74
C ALA A 151 -16.19 -4.13 4.47
N GLN A 152 -16.95 -3.30 3.74
CA GLN A 152 -18.34 -3.60 3.38
C GLN A 152 -18.45 -4.86 2.51
N ARG A 153 -17.55 -5.03 1.53
CA ARG A 153 -17.50 -6.25 0.70
C ARG A 153 -17.19 -7.48 1.53
N VAL A 154 -16.20 -7.41 2.42
CA VAL A 154 -15.84 -8.51 3.33
C VAL A 154 -17.02 -8.86 4.24
N ARG A 155 -17.73 -7.85 4.78
CA ARG A 155 -18.96 -8.07 5.56
C ARG A 155 -20.02 -8.81 4.74
N THR A 156 -20.22 -8.44 3.48
CA THR A 156 -21.18 -9.12 2.60
C THR A 156 -20.79 -10.58 2.36
N LEU A 157 -19.50 -10.87 2.15
CA LEU A 157 -19.01 -12.24 2.01
C LEU A 157 -19.22 -13.06 3.29
N LEU A 158 -18.94 -12.45 4.44
CA LEU A 158 -19.15 -13.07 5.75
C LEU A 158 -20.63 -13.40 6.00
N THR A 159 -21.53 -12.46 5.68
CA THR A 159 -22.98 -12.68 5.81
C THR A 159 -23.44 -13.89 4.97
N ARG A 160 -22.99 -13.99 3.71
CA ARG A 160 -23.33 -15.13 2.83
C ARG A 160 -22.77 -16.48 3.29
N LEU A 161 -21.72 -16.45 4.10
CA LEU A 161 -21.09 -17.66 4.61
C LEU A 161 -21.81 -18.20 5.86
N ILE A 162 -22.43 -17.32 6.64
CA ILE A 162 -23.04 -17.65 7.93
C ILE A 162 -24.55 -17.92 7.80
N PHE A 163 -25.21 -17.29 6.82
CA PHE A 163 -26.65 -17.34 6.58
C PHE A 163 -26.98 -17.79 5.16
#